data_f110dfe3aa70de60ecd355422dd69430
#
_entry.id   f110dfe3aa70de60ecd355422dd69430
#
_cell.length_a   1.000
_cell.length_b   1.000
_cell.length_c   1.000
_cell.angle_alpha   90.00
_cell.angle_beta   90.00
_cell.angle_gamma   90.00
#
_symmetry.space_group_name_H-M   'P 1'
#
loop_
_entity.id
_entity.type
_entity.pdbx_description
1 polymer ?
#
loop_
_entity_poly.entity_id
_entity_poly.type
_entity_poly.pdbx_seq_one_letter_code
_entity_poly.pdbx_strand_id
1 'polypeptide(L)'
;MFTATANECDKPVVLSVDNILNAVMAINSRVECTSDDIVLAQISLHNEFGFIYSLIWPLYNGAMVCIGRGLRHVDADTYYYNPTILIGTPSMIDYQRAISGFNKELNTIIIGGASCPFRLFENLCDSDLKVYNIYGMTETSGCVGVNELYDGSYTLFDNNAVSIADDGEIIVSGPCVMKGYYNDVESTENVLKDGVYHTGDYGRINNAGRLVLLQRNPDIILLPTGEKISRVRTNEQITAINGVAEGFIIFYNIRLTAVI
;
A
#
# COMPACT_ATOMS: atom_id res chain seq x y z
N MET A 1 14.68 0.00 2.62
CA MET A 1 13.53 0.48 1.84
C MET A 1 13.30 1.94 2.13
N PHE A 2 12.63 2.67 1.25
CA PHE A 2 12.32 4.08 1.48
C PHE A 2 10.81 4.24 1.63
N THR A 3 10.37 5.03 2.62
CA THR A 3 8.99 5.43 2.75
C THR A 3 8.85 6.89 2.35
N ALA A 4 7.84 7.20 1.54
CA ALA A 4 7.48 8.58 1.25
C ALA A 4 6.85 9.19 2.50
N THR A 5 7.51 10.18 3.08
CA THR A 5 6.96 10.95 4.20
C THR A 5 6.38 12.26 3.67
N ALA A 6 5.25 12.67 4.25
CA ALA A 6 4.58 13.91 3.84
C ALA A 6 5.43 15.18 4.11
N ASN A 7 6.43 15.09 4.95
CA ASN A 7 7.09 16.26 5.52
C ASN A 7 8.53 16.49 5.10
N GLU A 8 9.24 15.48 4.51
CA GLU A 8 10.65 15.60 4.12
C GLU A 8 11.03 14.52 3.09
N CYS A 9 12.32 14.47 2.71
CA CYS A 9 12.88 13.41 1.87
C CYS A 9 12.47 12.02 2.37
N ASP A 10 12.27 11.10 1.43
CA ASP A 10 11.99 9.70 1.71
C ASP A 10 12.88 9.17 2.84
N LYS A 11 12.27 8.66 3.92
CA LYS A 11 13.02 8.09 5.04
C LYS A 11 13.43 6.67 4.74
N PRO A 12 14.70 6.32 4.92
CA PRO A 12 15.15 4.95 4.74
C PRO A 12 14.72 4.09 5.93
N VAL A 13 13.81 3.15 5.69
CA VAL A 13 13.29 2.18 6.67
C VAL A 13 14.20 0.96 6.72
N VAL A 14 14.59 0.54 7.91
CA VAL A 14 15.40 -0.67 8.14
C VAL A 14 14.48 -1.86 8.38
N LEU A 15 14.41 -2.76 7.40
CA LEU A 15 13.72 -4.04 7.50
C LEU A 15 14.74 -5.17 7.63
N SER A 16 14.53 -6.08 8.55
CA SER A 16 15.30 -7.31 8.65
C SER A 16 14.75 -8.37 7.69
N VAL A 17 15.54 -9.40 7.43
CA VAL A 17 15.10 -10.59 6.69
C VAL A 17 13.86 -11.19 7.36
N ASP A 18 13.84 -11.25 8.70
CA ASP A 18 12.71 -11.77 9.45
C ASP A 18 11.43 -10.96 9.23
N ASN A 19 11.53 -9.61 9.18
CA ASN A 19 10.38 -8.77 8.86
C ASN A 19 9.78 -9.13 7.50
N ILE A 20 10.64 -9.27 6.48
CA ILE A 20 10.23 -9.60 5.10
C ILE A 20 9.63 -11.00 5.02
N LEU A 21 10.28 -12.00 5.63
CA LEU A 21 9.77 -13.39 5.63
C LEU A 21 8.44 -13.51 6.38
N ASN A 22 8.25 -12.77 7.48
CA ASN A 22 6.97 -12.75 8.17
C ASN A 22 5.87 -12.10 7.31
N ALA A 23 6.17 -11.07 6.52
CA ALA A 23 5.22 -10.51 5.57
C ALA A 23 4.86 -11.53 4.46
N VAL A 24 5.84 -12.28 3.95
CA VAL A 24 5.60 -13.38 2.99
C VAL A 24 4.70 -14.47 3.60
N MET A 25 4.95 -14.89 4.83
CA MET A 25 4.11 -15.88 5.50
C MET A 25 2.69 -15.36 5.75
N ALA A 26 2.56 -14.08 6.08
CA ALA A 26 1.26 -13.46 6.27
C ALA A 26 0.42 -13.46 5.00
N ILE A 27 0.99 -13.05 3.86
CA ILE A 27 0.24 -13.08 2.59
C ILE A 27 -0.09 -14.52 2.16
N ASN A 28 0.81 -15.49 2.39
CA ASN A 28 0.55 -16.90 2.10
C ASN A 28 -0.62 -17.48 2.89
N SER A 29 -0.96 -16.92 4.06
CA SER A 29 -2.13 -17.36 4.83
C SER A 29 -3.47 -16.99 4.18
N ARG A 30 -3.45 -16.09 3.18
CA ARG A 30 -4.66 -15.51 2.58
C ARG A 30 -4.70 -15.63 1.06
N VAL A 31 -3.55 -15.55 0.41
CA VAL A 31 -3.45 -15.55 -1.05
C VAL A 31 -2.64 -16.75 -1.49
N GLU A 32 -3.23 -17.56 -2.34
CA GLU A 32 -2.57 -18.71 -2.93
C GLU A 32 -1.60 -18.26 -4.04
N CYS A 33 -0.39 -18.82 -3.99
CA CYS A 33 0.62 -18.68 -5.05
C CYS A 33 1.42 -19.97 -5.11
N THR A 34 1.59 -20.51 -6.29
CA THR A 34 2.22 -21.81 -6.55
C THR A 34 3.33 -21.70 -7.58
N SER A 35 4.07 -22.76 -7.82
CA SER A 35 5.09 -22.85 -8.88
C SER A 35 4.55 -22.72 -10.29
N ASP A 36 3.24 -22.87 -10.48
CA ASP A 36 2.58 -22.75 -11.79
C ASP A 36 2.18 -21.31 -12.10
N ASP A 37 2.31 -20.40 -11.14
CA ASP A 37 1.93 -19.01 -11.29
C ASP A 37 3.01 -18.17 -11.97
N ILE A 38 2.55 -17.16 -12.70
CA ILE A 38 3.38 -16.13 -13.34
C ILE A 38 2.96 -14.77 -12.79
N VAL A 39 3.88 -14.11 -12.08
CA VAL A 39 3.66 -12.81 -11.49
C VAL A 39 4.33 -11.72 -12.33
N LEU A 40 3.55 -10.75 -12.80
CA LEU A 40 4.09 -9.58 -13.49
C LEU A 40 4.38 -8.46 -12.49
N ALA A 41 5.66 -8.22 -12.23
CA ALA A 41 6.16 -7.15 -11.37
C ALA A 41 6.14 -5.81 -12.12
N GLN A 42 5.09 -5.01 -11.93
CA GLN A 42 4.95 -3.67 -12.52
C GLN A 42 5.38 -2.56 -11.57
N ILE A 43 5.27 -2.81 -10.26
CA ILE A 43 5.68 -1.86 -9.22
C ILE A 43 7.20 -1.90 -9.12
N SER A 44 7.80 -0.74 -8.99
CA SER A 44 9.26 -0.63 -8.84
C SER A 44 9.75 -1.38 -7.60
N LEU A 45 10.81 -2.17 -7.76
CA LEU A 45 11.38 -2.99 -6.70
C LEU A 45 12.11 -2.19 -5.60
N HIS A 46 12.25 -0.87 -5.73
CA HIS A 46 12.72 -0.02 -4.63
C HIS A 46 11.62 0.29 -3.60
N ASN A 47 10.35 0.12 -4.00
CA ASN A 47 9.21 0.20 -3.10
C ASN A 47 9.03 -1.14 -2.37
N GLU A 48 8.68 -1.13 -1.08
CA GLU A 48 8.55 -2.35 -0.28
C GLU A 48 7.45 -3.27 -0.81
N PHE A 49 6.33 -2.69 -1.27
CA PHE A 49 5.22 -3.46 -1.82
C PHE A 49 5.65 -4.18 -3.11
N GLY A 50 6.37 -3.50 -4.00
CA GLY A 50 6.95 -4.12 -5.19
C GLY A 50 7.99 -5.18 -4.85
N PHE A 51 8.90 -4.89 -3.92
CA PHE A 51 9.96 -5.82 -3.54
C PHE A 51 9.42 -7.08 -2.85
N ILE A 52 8.55 -6.91 -1.86
CA ILE A 52 8.04 -8.04 -1.08
C ILE A 52 7.01 -8.84 -1.89
N TYR A 53 5.99 -8.18 -2.42
CA TYR A 53 4.86 -8.87 -3.04
C TYR A 53 5.08 -9.25 -4.50
N SER A 54 5.86 -8.46 -5.27
CA SER A 54 6.11 -8.78 -6.68
C SER A 54 7.39 -9.57 -6.92
N LEU A 55 8.30 -9.67 -5.94
CA LEU A 55 9.56 -10.38 -6.09
C LEU A 55 9.73 -11.50 -5.05
N ILE A 56 9.81 -11.16 -3.75
CA ILE A 56 10.19 -12.15 -2.73
C ILE A 56 9.09 -13.19 -2.51
N TRP A 57 7.84 -12.76 -2.38
CA TRP A 57 6.69 -13.66 -2.17
C TRP A 57 6.50 -14.69 -3.29
N PRO A 58 6.47 -14.33 -4.60
CA PRO A 58 6.34 -15.33 -5.64
C PRO A 58 7.56 -16.25 -5.73
N LEU A 59 8.78 -15.72 -5.58
CA LEU A 59 9.99 -16.56 -5.57
C LEU A 59 10.00 -17.55 -4.40
N TYR A 60 9.53 -17.14 -3.24
CA TYR A 60 9.40 -18.01 -2.08
C TYR A 60 8.46 -19.20 -2.35
N ASN A 61 7.42 -18.99 -3.15
CA ASN A 61 6.44 -20.02 -3.56
C ASN A 61 6.85 -20.79 -4.83
N GLY A 62 8.00 -20.48 -5.41
CA GLY A 62 8.49 -21.13 -6.63
C GLY A 62 7.85 -20.63 -7.92
N ALA A 63 7.06 -19.55 -7.87
CA ALA A 63 6.42 -18.93 -9.01
C ALA A 63 7.42 -18.19 -9.92
N MET A 64 7.06 -18.01 -11.18
CA MET A 64 7.82 -17.21 -12.14
C MET A 64 7.58 -15.72 -11.88
N VAL A 65 8.66 -14.94 -11.82
CA VAL A 65 8.58 -13.47 -11.77
C VAL A 65 9.03 -12.87 -13.08
N CYS A 66 8.15 -12.10 -13.70
CA CYS A 66 8.42 -11.32 -14.90
C CYS A 66 8.55 -9.85 -14.53
N ILE A 67 9.71 -9.24 -14.77
CA ILE A 67 9.93 -7.82 -14.49
C ILE A 67 9.39 -7.00 -15.66
N GLY A 68 8.34 -6.22 -15.38
CA GLY A 68 7.71 -5.34 -16.36
C GLY A 68 8.58 -4.15 -16.72
N ARG A 69 8.40 -3.63 -17.94
CA ARG A 69 9.10 -2.45 -18.46
C ARG A 69 8.41 -1.13 -18.10
N GLY A 70 7.45 -1.19 -17.18
CA GLY A 70 6.63 -0.07 -16.73
C GLY A 70 5.32 0.10 -17.49
N LEU A 71 4.47 1.00 -16.99
CA LEU A 71 3.08 1.15 -17.45
C LEU A 71 2.93 1.39 -18.96
N ARG A 72 3.90 2.03 -19.61
CA ARG A 72 3.85 2.27 -21.07
C ARG A 72 3.93 0.99 -21.93
N HIS A 73 4.35 -0.11 -21.34
CA HIS A 73 4.53 -1.40 -22.00
C HIS A 73 3.65 -2.50 -21.40
N VAL A 74 2.73 -2.12 -20.50
CA VAL A 74 1.93 -3.08 -19.72
C VAL A 74 1.11 -4.02 -20.60
N ASP A 75 0.54 -3.54 -21.69
CA ASP A 75 -0.20 -4.31 -22.68
C ASP A 75 0.68 -5.37 -23.36
N ALA A 76 1.85 -4.95 -23.86
CA ALA A 76 2.81 -5.83 -24.49
C ALA A 76 3.41 -6.84 -23.49
N ASP A 77 3.72 -6.40 -22.26
CA ASP A 77 4.24 -7.27 -21.20
C ASP A 77 3.18 -8.30 -20.77
N THR A 78 1.93 -7.88 -20.61
CA THR A 78 0.81 -8.79 -20.31
C THR A 78 0.57 -9.80 -21.41
N TYR A 79 0.61 -9.38 -22.66
CA TYR A 79 0.47 -10.28 -23.80
C TYR A 79 1.62 -11.29 -23.90
N TYR A 80 2.86 -10.84 -23.67
CA TYR A 80 4.05 -11.67 -23.82
C TYR A 80 4.22 -12.67 -22.67
N TYR A 81 4.03 -12.23 -21.43
CA TYR A 81 4.25 -13.04 -20.25
C TYR A 81 3.03 -13.82 -19.79
N ASN A 82 1.84 -13.40 -20.21
CA ASN A 82 0.56 -14.02 -19.86
C ASN A 82 0.40 -14.30 -18.36
N PRO A 83 0.52 -13.26 -17.48
CA PRO A 83 0.55 -13.45 -16.03
C PRO A 83 -0.76 -14.04 -15.49
N THR A 84 -0.63 -14.88 -14.46
CA THR A 84 -1.76 -15.41 -13.67
C THR A 84 -2.06 -14.53 -12.48
N ILE A 85 -1.05 -13.82 -11.96
CA ILE A 85 -1.17 -12.90 -10.83
C ILE A 85 -0.65 -11.52 -11.25
N LEU A 86 -1.46 -10.50 -10.97
CA LEU A 86 -1.12 -9.10 -11.22
C LEU A 86 -1.05 -8.34 -9.90
N ILE A 87 0.04 -7.61 -9.69
CA ILE A 87 0.26 -6.81 -8.49
C ILE A 87 0.46 -5.36 -8.90
N GLY A 88 -0.35 -4.45 -8.33
CA GLY A 88 -0.30 -3.06 -8.73
C GLY A 88 -0.90 -2.10 -7.72
N THR A 89 -0.63 -0.80 -7.92
CA THR A 89 -1.42 0.24 -7.26
C THR A 89 -2.79 0.35 -7.93
N PRO A 90 -3.81 0.93 -7.26
CA PRO A 90 -5.12 1.11 -7.86
C PRO A 90 -5.08 1.78 -9.24
N SER A 91 -4.25 2.81 -9.39
CA SER A 91 -4.09 3.53 -10.66
C SER A 91 -3.44 2.69 -11.77
N MET A 92 -2.51 1.80 -11.43
CA MET A 92 -1.89 0.87 -12.39
C MET A 92 -2.89 -0.14 -12.89
N ILE A 93 -3.67 -0.73 -11.98
CA ILE A 93 -4.70 -1.73 -12.32
C ILE A 93 -5.80 -1.11 -13.18
N ASP A 94 -6.29 0.09 -12.81
CA ASP A 94 -7.33 0.78 -13.58
C ASP A 94 -6.82 1.18 -14.98
N TYR A 95 -5.58 1.64 -15.08
CA TYR A 95 -4.94 1.96 -16.36
C TYR A 95 -4.85 0.73 -17.27
N GLN A 96 -4.35 -0.40 -16.76
CA GLN A 96 -4.25 -1.63 -17.53
C GLN A 96 -5.63 -2.12 -17.98
N ARG A 97 -6.61 -2.12 -17.08
CA ARG A 97 -8.00 -2.47 -17.40
C ARG A 97 -8.57 -1.61 -18.54
N ALA A 98 -8.28 -0.31 -18.52
CA ALA A 98 -8.80 0.64 -19.50
C ALA A 98 -8.15 0.52 -20.88
N ILE A 99 -6.87 0.14 -20.96
CA ILE A 99 -6.12 0.10 -22.22
C ILE A 99 -6.24 -1.25 -22.94
N SER A 100 -5.96 -2.33 -22.22
CA SER A 100 -5.84 -3.66 -22.83
C SER A 100 -6.79 -4.70 -22.24
N GLY A 101 -7.42 -4.37 -21.10
CA GLY A 101 -8.09 -5.37 -20.29
C GLY A 101 -7.08 -6.33 -19.64
N PHE A 102 -7.58 -7.47 -19.22
CA PHE A 102 -6.77 -8.53 -18.63
C PHE A 102 -6.69 -9.73 -19.56
N ASN A 103 -5.58 -10.47 -19.50
CA ASN A 103 -5.43 -11.73 -20.21
C ASN A 103 -6.33 -12.81 -19.58
N LYS A 104 -6.58 -13.87 -20.31
CA LYS A 104 -7.52 -14.94 -19.90
C LYS A 104 -7.00 -15.82 -18.77
N GLU A 105 -5.69 -15.88 -18.60
CA GLU A 105 -5.05 -16.70 -17.56
C GLU A 105 -4.97 -15.96 -16.23
N LEU A 106 -5.23 -14.65 -16.21
CA LEU A 106 -5.23 -13.87 -14.99
C LEU A 106 -6.36 -14.36 -14.07
N ASN A 107 -6.02 -14.77 -12.86
CA ASN A 107 -6.95 -15.26 -11.86
C ASN A 107 -6.90 -14.44 -10.56
N THR A 108 -5.80 -13.72 -10.31
CA THR A 108 -5.59 -13.01 -9.05
C THR A 108 -5.05 -11.60 -9.29
N ILE A 109 -5.64 -10.63 -8.59
CA ILE A 109 -5.15 -9.25 -8.55
C ILE A 109 -4.89 -8.86 -7.09
N ILE A 110 -3.68 -8.36 -6.82
CA ILE A 110 -3.31 -7.81 -5.51
C ILE A 110 -3.09 -6.31 -5.65
N ILE A 111 -3.86 -5.54 -4.91
CA ILE A 111 -3.84 -4.08 -4.93
C ILE A 111 -3.24 -3.59 -3.61
N GLY A 112 -2.36 -2.61 -3.65
CA GLY A 112 -1.80 -2.00 -2.45
C GLY A 112 -1.00 -0.73 -2.73
N GLY A 113 -0.34 -0.20 -1.70
CA GLY A 113 0.48 1.00 -1.79
C GLY A 113 -0.29 2.32 -1.91
N ALA A 114 -1.60 2.28 -2.09
CA ALA A 114 -2.47 3.46 -2.11
C ALA A 114 -3.92 3.08 -1.74
N SER A 115 -4.73 4.09 -1.40
CA SER A 115 -6.16 3.89 -1.15
C SER A 115 -6.85 3.40 -2.43
N CYS A 116 -7.54 2.27 -2.35
CA CYS A 116 -8.29 1.71 -3.47
C CYS A 116 -9.70 2.34 -3.54
N PRO A 117 -10.05 3.02 -4.65
CA PRO A 117 -11.41 3.53 -4.83
C PRO A 117 -12.42 2.37 -4.86
N PHE A 118 -13.52 2.51 -4.11
CA PHE A 118 -14.57 1.48 -4.04
C PHE A 118 -15.06 1.03 -5.42
N ARG A 119 -15.27 1.99 -6.34
CA ARG A 119 -15.70 1.68 -7.72
C ARG A 119 -14.73 0.80 -8.50
N LEU A 120 -13.42 1.01 -8.32
CA LEU A 120 -12.43 0.16 -8.98
C LEU A 120 -12.53 -1.26 -8.44
N PHE A 121 -12.61 -1.38 -7.12
CA PHE A 121 -12.69 -2.66 -6.45
C PHE A 121 -13.96 -3.43 -6.84
N GLU A 122 -15.12 -2.75 -6.83
CA GLU A 122 -16.40 -3.29 -7.27
C GLU A 122 -16.36 -3.79 -8.73
N ASN A 123 -15.82 -2.97 -9.65
CA ASN A 123 -15.68 -3.35 -11.06
C ASN A 123 -14.77 -4.56 -11.32
N LEU A 124 -13.78 -4.80 -10.47
CA LEU A 124 -12.92 -5.96 -10.56
C LEU A 124 -13.58 -7.24 -10.04
N CYS A 125 -14.48 -7.09 -9.07
CA CYS A 125 -15.19 -8.20 -8.45
C CYS A 125 -16.35 -8.74 -9.26
N ASP A 126 -16.85 -7.97 -10.23
CA ASP A 126 -17.85 -8.44 -11.20
C ASP A 126 -17.29 -9.47 -12.20
N SER A 127 -15.99 -9.77 -12.11
CA SER A 127 -15.29 -10.80 -12.89
C SER A 127 -14.96 -12.01 -12.01
N ASP A 128 -14.60 -13.14 -12.62
CA ASP A 128 -14.16 -14.36 -11.90
C ASP A 128 -12.78 -14.21 -11.23
N LEU A 129 -12.28 -12.98 -11.07
CA LEU A 129 -10.99 -12.66 -10.49
C LEU A 129 -11.04 -12.66 -8.96
N LYS A 130 -10.03 -13.26 -8.33
CA LYS A 130 -9.77 -13.07 -6.91
C LYS A 130 -9.07 -11.72 -6.72
N VAL A 131 -9.70 -10.79 -6.00
CA VAL A 131 -9.13 -9.45 -5.79
C VAL A 131 -8.84 -9.22 -4.32
N TYR A 132 -7.60 -8.86 -4.01
CA TYR A 132 -7.12 -8.62 -2.66
C TYR A 132 -6.60 -7.18 -2.56
N ASN A 133 -7.13 -6.41 -1.61
CA ASN A 133 -6.62 -5.08 -1.33
C ASN A 133 -5.85 -5.10 0.00
N ILE A 134 -4.54 -4.86 -0.07
CA ILE A 134 -3.63 -4.93 1.07
C ILE A 134 -3.52 -3.56 1.73
N TYR A 135 -3.67 -3.54 3.04
CA TYR A 135 -3.33 -2.41 3.90
C TYR A 135 -2.00 -2.67 4.61
N GLY A 136 -1.12 -1.73 4.51
CA GLY A 136 0.19 -1.74 5.12
C GLY A 136 1.02 -0.53 4.69
N MET A 137 2.20 -0.41 5.23
CA MET A 137 3.16 0.63 4.93
C MET A 137 4.58 0.07 5.06
N THR A 138 5.57 0.80 4.57
CA THR A 138 6.97 0.34 4.57
C THR A 138 7.43 -0.09 5.97
N GLU A 139 7.01 0.65 7.00
CA GLU A 139 7.32 0.42 8.41
C GLU A 139 6.71 -0.87 8.98
N THR A 140 5.70 -1.44 8.31
CA THR A 140 5.09 -2.73 8.65
C THR A 140 5.35 -3.79 7.58
N SER A 141 6.37 -3.60 6.73
CA SER A 141 6.68 -4.49 5.60
C SER A 141 5.48 -4.68 4.65
N GLY A 142 4.64 -3.64 4.51
CA GLY A 142 3.41 -3.70 3.72
C GLY A 142 2.32 -4.63 4.28
N CYS A 143 2.41 -5.06 5.54
CA CYS A 143 1.65 -6.20 6.05
C CYS A 143 0.89 -5.85 7.33
N VAL A 144 -0.34 -5.35 7.22
CA VAL A 144 -1.26 -5.13 8.35
C VAL A 144 -2.53 -5.95 8.18
N GLY A 145 -3.17 -5.87 7.02
CA GLY A 145 -4.39 -6.60 6.74
C GLY A 145 -4.76 -6.63 5.26
N VAL A 146 -5.73 -7.46 4.93
CA VAL A 146 -6.24 -7.66 3.57
C VAL A 146 -7.75 -7.51 3.53
N ASN A 147 -8.27 -6.75 2.58
CA ASN A 147 -9.69 -6.71 2.24
C ASN A 147 -9.92 -7.67 1.06
N GLU A 148 -10.61 -8.75 1.32
CA GLU A 148 -10.99 -9.81 0.38
C GLU A 148 -12.51 -9.97 0.26
N LEU A 149 -13.27 -9.25 1.10
CA LEU A 149 -14.72 -9.40 1.24
C LEU A 149 -15.53 -8.25 0.64
N TYR A 150 -14.83 -7.27 0.07
CA TYR A 150 -15.44 -6.13 -0.63
C TYR A 150 -16.35 -5.23 0.23
N ASP A 151 -16.27 -5.38 1.56
CA ASP A 151 -17.09 -4.65 2.53
C ASP A 151 -16.38 -3.42 3.14
N GLY A 152 -15.21 -3.06 2.62
CA GLY A 152 -14.40 -1.95 3.11
C GLY A 152 -13.67 -2.22 4.42
N SER A 153 -13.72 -3.45 4.94
CA SER A 153 -12.99 -3.87 6.13
C SER A 153 -11.81 -4.79 5.78
N TYR A 154 -10.78 -4.77 6.60
CA TYR A 154 -9.58 -5.58 6.42
C TYR A 154 -9.53 -6.68 7.44
N THR A 155 -9.39 -7.92 6.99
CA THR A 155 -9.00 -9.05 7.83
C THR A 155 -7.53 -8.87 8.21
N LEU A 156 -7.23 -8.86 9.49
CA LEU A 156 -5.86 -8.69 9.98
C LEU A 156 -5.03 -9.96 9.70
N PHE A 157 -3.74 -9.76 9.46
CA PHE A 157 -2.81 -10.88 9.39
C PHE A 157 -2.46 -11.37 10.80
N ASP A 158 -2.54 -12.68 11.02
CA ASP A 158 -2.46 -13.31 12.35
C ASP A 158 -1.09 -13.12 13.04
N ASN A 159 -0.03 -12.84 12.29
CA ASN A 159 1.32 -12.65 12.83
C ASN A 159 1.61 -11.24 13.36
N ASN A 160 0.68 -10.30 13.19
CA ASN A 160 0.76 -8.96 13.76
C ASN A 160 -0.40 -8.74 14.73
N ALA A 161 -0.15 -8.01 15.81
CA ALA A 161 -1.20 -7.51 16.68
C ALA A 161 -1.52 -6.06 16.28
N VAL A 162 -2.81 -5.81 16.04
CA VAL A 162 -3.33 -4.47 15.72
C VAL A 162 -4.29 -4.05 16.82
N SER A 163 -4.09 -2.87 17.36
CA SER A 163 -4.97 -2.24 18.34
C SER A 163 -5.31 -0.82 17.93
N ILE A 164 -6.32 -0.26 18.58
CA ILE A 164 -6.75 1.12 18.37
C ILE A 164 -6.47 1.88 19.67
N ALA A 165 -5.73 2.98 19.57
CA ALA A 165 -5.46 3.86 20.68
C ALA A 165 -6.71 4.65 21.09
N ASP A 166 -6.68 5.31 22.24
CA ASP A 166 -7.82 6.08 22.79
C ASP A 166 -8.26 7.23 21.87
N ASP A 167 -7.33 7.78 21.09
CA ASP A 167 -7.59 8.82 20.09
C ASP A 167 -8.06 8.27 18.72
N GLY A 168 -8.09 6.94 18.57
CA GLY A 168 -8.50 6.26 17.35
C GLY A 168 -7.35 5.92 16.40
N GLU A 169 -6.08 6.17 16.77
CA GLU A 169 -4.92 5.79 15.95
C GLU A 169 -4.77 4.27 15.90
N ILE A 170 -4.42 3.76 14.72
CA ILE A 170 -4.08 2.36 14.50
C ILE A 170 -2.64 2.11 14.97
N ILE A 171 -2.49 1.16 15.86
CA ILE A 171 -1.21 0.76 16.43
C ILE A 171 -0.90 -0.66 16.01
N VAL A 172 0.33 -0.90 15.55
CA VAL A 172 0.77 -2.21 15.06
C VAL A 172 1.99 -2.69 15.83
N SER A 173 1.95 -3.93 16.27
CA SER A 173 3.11 -4.62 16.83
C SER A 173 3.25 -6.01 16.20
N GLY A 174 4.46 -6.56 16.21
CA GLY A 174 4.72 -7.88 15.68
C GLY A 174 5.95 -7.97 14.77
N PRO A 175 6.20 -9.15 14.23
CA PRO A 175 7.44 -9.44 13.51
C PRO A 175 7.55 -8.71 12.15
N CYS A 176 6.47 -8.16 11.60
CA CYS A 176 6.52 -7.37 10.36
C CYS A 176 6.94 -5.91 10.59
N VAL A 177 6.98 -5.44 11.85
CA VAL A 177 7.33 -4.06 12.18
C VAL A 177 8.82 -3.82 11.99
N MET A 178 9.17 -2.69 11.40
CA MET A 178 10.55 -2.27 11.10
C MET A 178 11.45 -2.25 12.35
N LYS A 179 12.76 -2.19 12.11
CA LYS A 179 13.75 -1.95 13.17
C LYS A 179 13.91 -0.46 13.52
N GLY A 180 13.47 0.42 12.64
CA GLY A 180 13.56 1.87 12.78
C GLY A 180 13.90 2.53 11.45
N TYR A 181 14.10 3.85 11.48
CA TYR A 181 14.64 4.60 10.36
C TYR A 181 16.18 4.60 10.42
N TYR A 182 16.81 4.45 9.26
CA TYR A 182 18.27 4.36 9.17
C TYR A 182 18.92 5.70 9.54
N ASN A 183 19.80 5.67 10.56
CA ASN A 183 20.50 6.84 11.11
C ASN A 183 19.57 7.98 11.56
N ASP A 184 18.32 7.69 11.94
CA ASP A 184 17.34 8.67 12.43
C ASP A 184 16.66 8.13 13.70
N VAL A 185 17.34 8.26 14.82
CA VAL A 185 16.88 7.78 16.13
C VAL A 185 15.66 8.56 16.57
N GLU A 186 15.68 9.90 16.41
CA GLU A 186 14.59 10.78 16.83
C GLU A 186 13.28 10.43 16.13
N SER A 187 13.28 10.30 14.80
CA SER A 187 12.10 9.89 14.07
C SER A 187 11.66 8.47 14.42
N THR A 188 12.60 7.58 14.74
CA THR A 188 12.29 6.22 15.17
C THR A 188 11.54 6.22 16.50
N GLU A 189 12.05 6.93 17.50
CA GLU A 189 11.44 7.02 18.84
C GLU A 189 10.07 7.71 18.80
N ASN A 190 9.85 8.61 17.85
CA ASN A 190 8.55 9.27 17.68
C ASN A 190 7.44 8.30 17.25
N VAL A 191 7.77 7.25 16.48
CA VAL A 191 6.78 6.31 15.92
C VAL A 191 6.87 4.89 16.49
N LEU A 192 8.02 4.49 17.02
CA LEU A 192 8.22 3.21 17.72
C LEU A 192 8.33 3.45 19.22
N LYS A 193 7.26 3.14 19.96
CA LYS A 193 7.21 3.28 21.43
C LYS A 193 6.97 1.91 22.04
N ASP A 194 7.86 1.47 22.92
CA ASP A 194 7.75 0.17 23.61
C ASP A 194 7.58 -1.03 22.66
N GLY A 195 8.20 -0.97 21.47
CA GLY A 195 8.09 -2.02 20.44
C GLY A 195 6.79 -1.99 19.63
N VAL A 196 6.00 -0.94 19.77
CA VAL A 196 4.72 -0.72 19.10
C VAL A 196 4.85 0.40 18.09
N TYR A 197 4.41 0.18 16.87
CA TYR A 197 4.46 1.17 15.80
C TYR A 197 3.16 1.98 15.74
N HIS A 198 3.30 3.28 15.84
CA HIS A 198 2.25 4.27 15.67
C HIS A 198 2.14 4.63 14.20
N THR A 199 1.02 4.25 13.56
CA THR A 199 0.89 4.33 12.11
C THR A 199 0.58 5.73 11.58
N GLY A 200 0.01 6.58 12.41
CA GLY A 200 -0.59 7.86 12.01
C GLY A 200 -1.87 7.70 11.17
N ASP A 201 -2.37 6.48 10.98
CA ASP A 201 -3.66 6.21 10.35
C ASP A 201 -4.72 5.95 11.44
N TYR A 202 -5.98 6.31 11.17
CA TYR A 202 -7.08 6.19 12.12
C TYR A 202 -8.07 5.13 11.66
N GLY A 203 -8.60 4.37 12.61
CA GLY A 203 -9.50 3.28 12.30
C GLY A 203 -10.29 2.77 13.51
N ARG A 204 -11.02 1.71 13.29
CA ARG A 204 -11.72 0.97 14.35
C ARG A 204 -11.77 -0.51 14.02
N ILE A 205 -11.84 -1.33 15.04
CA ILE A 205 -12.17 -2.74 14.88
C ILE A 205 -13.69 -2.89 14.93
N ASN A 206 -14.26 -3.55 13.92
CA ASN A 206 -15.70 -3.81 13.88
C ASN A 206 -16.08 -5.06 14.72
N ASN A 207 -17.39 -5.34 14.83
CA ASN A 207 -17.89 -6.47 15.62
C ASN A 207 -17.42 -7.85 15.11
N ALA A 208 -16.93 -7.93 13.88
CA ALA A 208 -16.35 -9.15 13.30
C ALA A 208 -14.82 -9.26 13.52
N GLY A 209 -14.22 -8.35 14.31
CA GLY A 209 -12.78 -8.33 14.57
C GLY A 209 -11.94 -7.79 13.39
N ARG A 210 -12.56 -7.11 12.43
CA ARG A 210 -11.87 -6.58 11.25
C ARG A 210 -11.59 -5.09 11.38
N LEU A 211 -10.48 -4.66 10.82
CA LEU A 211 -10.07 -3.27 10.79
C LEU A 211 -10.87 -2.49 9.71
N VAL A 212 -11.48 -1.40 10.12
CA VAL A 212 -12.11 -0.42 9.22
C VAL A 212 -11.28 0.85 9.27
N LEU A 213 -10.71 1.23 8.14
CA LEU A 213 -10.00 2.49 7.99
C LEU A 213 -11.02 3.63 7.93
N LEU A 214 -10.89 4.60 8.83
CA LEU A 214 -11.81 5.74 8.90
C LEU A 214 -11.25 6.95 8.16
N GLN A 215 -10.00 7.26 8.40
CA GLN A 215 -9.33 8.42 7.82
C GLN A 215 -7.81 8.22 7.94
N ARG A 216 -7.05 8.70 6.97
CA ARG A 216 -5.63 8.97 7.19
C ARG A 216 -5.49 10.21 8.05
N ASN A 217 -4.32 10.35 8.70
CA ASN A 217 -3.98 11.58 9.38
C ASN A 217 -4.51 12.77 8.55
N PRO A 218 -5.42 13.60 9.09
CA PRO A 218 -6.05 14.69 8.36
C PRO A 218 -5.04 15.66 7.72
N ASP A 219 -3.81 15.63 8.20
CA ASP A 219 -2.70 16.44 7.71
C ASP A 219 -2.00 15.85 6.47
N ILE A 220 -2.38 14.65 6.04
CA ILE A 220 -1.76 13.99 4.88
C ILE A 220 -2.77 13.75 3.77
N ILE A 221 -2.46 14.25 2.57
CA ILE A 221 -3.16 13.92 1.33
C ILE A 221 -2.41 12.79 0.65
N LEU A 222 -3.06 11.65 0.45
CA LEU A 222 -2.53 10.56 -0.36
C LEU A 222 -3.01 10.70 -1.79
N LEU A 223 -2.07 10.79 -2.73
CA LEU A 223 -2.39 10.75 -4.15
C LEU A 223 -2.65 9.32 -4.63
N PRO A 224 -3.40 9.12 -5.71
CA PRO A 224 -3.63 7.79 -6.31
C PRO A 224 -2.34 7.08 -6.76
N THR A 225 -1.26 7.83 -6.92
CA THR A 225 0.09 7.33 -7.23
C THR A 225 0.79 6.70 -6.03
N GLY A 226 0.23 6.84 -4.80
CA GLY A 226 0.87 6.43 -3.55
C GLY A 226 1.71 7.53 -2.89
N GLU A 227 1.90 8.67 -3.56
CA GLU A 227 2.64 9.82 -3.02
C GLU A 227 1.85 10.47 -1.87
N LYS A 228 2.55 10.82 -0.80
CA LYS A 228 2.00 11.49 0.39
C LYS A 228 2.37 12.98 0.37
N ILE A 229 1.38 13.84 0.54
CA ILE A 229 1.56 15.28 0.61
C ILE A 229 1.11 15.78 1.98
N SER A 230 1.98 16.51 2.68
CA SER A 230 1.59 17.18 3.92
C SER A 230 0.67 18.36 3.61
N ARG A 231 -0.54 18.29 4.12
CA ARG A 231 -1.50 19.41 4.03
C ARG A 231 -0.98 20.63 4.76
N VAL A 232 -0.47 20.46 5.98
CA VAL A 232 0.06 21.54 6.82
C VAL A 232 1.18 22.27 6.09
N ARG A 233 2.24 21.56 5.69
CA ARG A 233 3.39 22.16 5.00
C ARG A 233 3.00 22.83 3.69
N THR A 234 2.13 22.22 2.91
CA THR A 234 1.71 22.77 1.64
C THR A 234 0.84 24.02 1.84
N ASN A 235 -0.02 24.02 2.87
CA ASN A 235 -0.79 25.20 3.25
C ASN A 235 0.14 26.36 3.68
N GLU A 236 1.16 26.08 4.48
CA GLU A 236 2.18 27.06 4.85
C GLU A 236 2.91 27.63 3.64
N GLN A 237 3.29 26.78 2.69
CA GLN A 237 3.92 27.23 1.43
C GLN A 237 3.00 28.09 0.58
N ILE A 238 1.71 27.77 0.51
CA ILE A 238 0.70 28.56 -0.19
C ILE A 238 0.54 29.93 0.50
N THR A 239 0.42 29.94 1.80
CA THR A 239 0.25 31.18 2.61
C THR A 239 1.52 32.06 2.59
N ALA A 240 2.69 31.48 2.37
CA ALA A 240 3.95 32.23 2.21
C ALA A 240 4.06 32.97 0.86
N ILE A 241 3.16 32.73 -0.07
CA ILE A 241 3.11 33.45 -1.37
C ILE A 241 2.66 34.89 -1.11
N ASN A 242 3.42 35.84 -1.59
CA ASN A 242 3.14 37.26 -1.39
C ASN A 242 1.75 37.65 -1.95
N GLY A 243 0.90 38.19 -1.10
CA GLY A 243 -0.48 38.56 -1.44
C GLY A 243 -1.54 37.51 -1.10
N VAL A 244 -1.15 36.36 -0.59
CA VAL A 244 -2.07 35.31 -0.08
C VAL A 244 -2.27 35.49 1.42
N ALA A 245 -3.50 35.74 1.86
CA ALA A 245 -3.84 35.90 3.27
C ALA A 245 -4.08 34.55 3.94
N GLU A 246 -4.81 33.65 3.25
CA GLU A 246 -5.06 32.28 3.69
C GLU A 246 -5.05 31.36 2.45
N GLY A 247 -4.57 30.13 2.63
CA GLY A 247 -4.57 29.15 1.54
C GLY A 247 -4.54 27.74 2.09
N PHE A 248 -5.25 26.85 1.43
CA PHE A 248 -5.22 25.43 1.78
C PHE A 248 -5.29 24.55 0.54
N ILE A 249 -4.74 23.34 0.68
CA ILE A 249 -4.72 22.35 -0.38
C ILE A 249 -5.81 21.31 -0.16
N ILE A 250 -6.49 20.95 -1.23
CA ILE A 250 -7.45 19.87 -1.27
C ILE A 250 -7.15 18.94 -2.45
N PHE A 251 -7.53 17.68 -2.29
CA PHE A 251 -7.54 16.72 -3.41
C PHE A 251 -8.98 16.63 -3.91
N TYR A 252 -9.23 17.20 -5.10
CA TYR A 252 -10.57 17.27 -5.68
C TYR A 252 -10.53 16.88 -7.16
N ASN A 253 -11.48 16.04 -7.62
CA ASN A 253 -11.56 15.56 -9.00
C ASN A 253 -10.23 15.02 -9.54
N ILE A 254 -9.53 14.18 -8.75
CA ILE A 254 -8.26 13.54 -9.12
C ILE A 254 -7.12 14.57 -9.32
N ARG A 255 -7.26 15.78 -8.82
CA ARG A 255 -6.26 16.85 -8.90
C ARG A 255 -5.98 17.45 -7.54
N LEU A 256 -4.71 17.77 -7.32
CA LEU A 256 -4.30 18.60 -6.22
C LEU A 256 -4.68 20.05 -6.55
N THR A 257 -5.49 20.67 -5.71
CA THR A 257 -6.03 22.00 -5.95
C THR A 257 -5.71 22.89 -4.76
N ALA A 258 -5.04 24.01 -5.01
CA ALA A 258 -4.90 25.06 -4.02
C ALA A 258 -6.16 25.94 -4.03
N VAL A 259 -6.68 26.21 -2.83
CA VAL A 259 -7.76 27.17 -2.59
C VAL A 259 -7.13 28.35 -1.86
N ILE A 260 -7.27 29.53 -2.42
CA ILE A 260 -6.64 30.78 -1.95
C ILE A 260 -7.74 31.79 -1.66
#